data_96370807ffc18d0ed2f2d9d54923b69c
#
_entry.id   96370807ffc18d0ed2f2d9d54923b69c
#
_cell.length_a   1.000
_cell.length_b   1.000
_cell.length_c   1.000
_cell.angle_alpha   90.00
_cell.angle_beta   90.00
_cell.angle_gamma   90.00
#
_symmetry.space_group_name_H-M   'P 1'
#
loop_
_entity.id
_entity.type
_entity.pdbx_description
1 polymer ?
#
loop_
_entity_poly.entity_id
_entity_poly.type
_entity_poly.pdbx_seq_one_letter_code
_entity_poly.pdbx_strand_id
1 'polypeptide(L)'
;GGIGVAKGYANDAEKTNASFMKDPFNSLLGNRMYKTGDLGRMLPEGNMQFLGRKDHQVKIRGYRVELGEIESQLLKCSAVSGAVVEAKKDNSGNNYLCAYFVSNESLSPFVLKEHLQKELPSYMIPSYFVQLESIPLTSNGKINRRALPEPTSIEVDDSVFKAPSTDLEIKL
;
A
#
# COMPACT_ATOMS: atom_id res chain seq x y z
N GLY A 1 22.60 4.90 10.42
CA GLY A 1 23.46 6.09 10.50
C GLY A 1 24.69 5.97 9.61
N GLY A 2 25.51 7.00 9.58
CA GLY A 2 26.80 6.99 8.93
C GLY A 2 26.90 7.88 7.70
N ILE A 3 28.08 7.83 7.02
CA ILE A 3 28.46 8.75 5.94
C ILE A 3 27.53 8.69 4.71
N GLY A 4 26.85 7.56 4.50
CA GLY A 4 25.93 7.35 3.39
C GLY A 4 24.51 7.92 3.61
N VAL A 5 24.22 8.51 4.78
CA VAL A 5 22.89 9.07 5.06
C VAL A 5 22.70 10.39 4.28
N ALA A 6 21.64 10.45 3.46
CA ALA A 6 21.29 11.60 2.66
C ALA A 6 20.99 12.86 3.54
N LYS A 7 21.02 14.04 2.89
CA LYS A 7 20.72 15.32 3.58
C LYS A 7 19.23 15.44 3.97
N GLY A 8 18.34 14.83 3.22
CA GLY A 8 16.89 14.90 3.42
C GLY A 8 16.11 14.71 2.13
N TYR A 9 14.83 14.98 2.20
CA TYR A 9 13.93 15.04 1.04
C TYR A 9 13.99 16.45 0.42
N ALA A 10 14.01 16.51 -0.90
CA ALA A 10 14.02 17.78 -1.61
C ALA A 10 12.67 18.49 -1.39
N ASN A 11 12.73 19.77 -1.04
CA ASN A 11 11.58 20.65 -0.83
C ASN A 11 10.54 20.17 0.20
N ASP A 12 10.93 19.24 1.10
CA ASP A 12 10.06 18.69 2.14
C ASP A 12 10.81 18.67 3.49
N ALA A 13 10.77 19.82 4.17
CA ALA A 13 11.42 19.97 5.46
C ALA A 13 10.72 19.18 6.57
N GLU A 14 9.41 19.05 6.52
CA GLU A 14 8.63 18.33 7.53
C GLU A 14 8.97 16.84 7.51
N LYS A 15 8.88 16.20 6.33
CA LYS A 15 9.25 14.81 6.13
C LYS A 15 10.74 14.56 6.43
N THR A 16 11.61 15.52 6.10
CA THR A 16 13.03 15.45 6.44
C THR A 16 13.23 15.39 7.95
N ASN A 17 12.63 16.30 8.70
CA ASN A 17 12.77 16.34 10.15
C ASN A 17 12.14 15.12 10.86
N ALA A 18 11.07 14.57 10.31
CA ALA A 18 10.42 13.36 10.83
C ALA A 18 11.27 12.11 10.63
N SER A 19 12.01 12.03 9.51
CA SER A 19 12.74 10.82 9.09
C SER A 19 14.22 10.85 9.38
N PHE A 20 14.85 12.05 9.36
CA PHE A 20 16.27 12.23 9.62
C PHE A 20 16.49 12.93 10.96
N MET A 21 17.23 12.31 11.83
CA MET A 21 17.50 12.83 13.17
C MET A 21 19.00 12.76 13.48
N LYS A 22 19.42 13.45 14.54
CA LYS A 22 20.78 13.30 15.09
C LYS A 22 20.96 11.86 15.58
N ASP A 23 22.09 11.25 15.27
CA ASP A 23 22.44 9.92 15.76
C ASP A 23 22.71 9.96 17.26
N PRO A 24 21.87 9.33 18.11
CA PRO A 24 22.06 9.35 19.55
C PRO A 24 23.16 8.38 20.02
N PHE A 25 23.61 7.46 19.14
CA PHE A 25 24.58 6.41 19.50
C PHE A 25 26.00 6.77 19.10
N ASN A 26 26.19 7.75 18.20
CA ASN A 26 27.52 8.13 17.71
C ASN A 26 27.68 9.65 17.68
N SER A 27 28.20 10.20 18.80
CA SER A 27 28.41 11.64 18.94
C SER A 27 29.67 12.16 18.23
N LEU A 28 30.63 11.30 17.89
CA LEU A 28 31.96 11.70 17.40
C LEU A 28 31.97 12.26 15.97
N LEU A 29 30.93 12.06 15.19
CA LEU A 29 30.93 12.37 13.75
C LEU A 29 29.85 13.37 13.32
N GLY A 30 29.13 14.02 14.23
CA GLY A 30 28.02 14.92 13.86
C GLY A 30 26.94 14.22 13.05
N ASN A 31 26.84 12.92 13.20
CA ASN A 31 26.15 12.02 12.29
C ASN A 31 24.65 12.12 12.41
N ARG A 32 24.04 12.04 11.26
CA ARG A 32 22.60 11.88 11.12
C ARG A 32 22.23 10.40 10.99
N MET A 33 21.04 10.09 11.47
CA MET A 33 20.43 8.78 11.38
C MET A 33 19.13 8.90 10.59
N TYR A 34 18.86 7.94 9.74
CA TYR A 34 17.61 7.83 8.99
C TYR A 34 16.74 6.73 9.63
N LYS A 35 15.49 7.07 9.93
CA LYS A 35 14.48 6.11 10.38
C LYS A 35 13.92 5.41 9.16
N THR A 36 14.20 4.13 9.00
CA THR A 36 13.77 3.34 7.84
C THR A 36 12.27 3.04 7.85
N GLY A 37 11.65 3.10 9.03
CA GLY A 37 10.27 2.64 9.24
C GLY A 37 10.17 1.12 9.43
N ASP A 38 11.29 0.41 9.33
CA ASP A 38 11.33 -1.02 9.61
C ASP A 38 11.29 -1.30 11.11
N LEU A 39 10.55 -2.34 11.50
CA LEU A 39 10.51 -2.86 12.85
C LEU A 39 11.40 -4.09 12.96
N GLY A 40 12.27 -4.11 13.94
CA GLY A 40 13.15 -5.21 14.19
C GLY A 40 13.24 -5.53 15.68
N ARG A 41 13.55 -6.76 16.00
CA ARG A 41 13.85 -7.22 17.35
C ARG A 41 15.25 -7.84 17.39
N MET A 42 16.05 -7.42 18.38
CA MET A 42 17.32 -8.07 18.67
C MET A 42 17.06 -9.44 19.32
N LEU A 43 17.64 -10.47 18.78
CA LEU A 43 17.60 -11.82 19.34
C LEU A 43 18.75 -12.02 20.35
N PRO A 44 18.63 -12.98 21.29
CA PRO A 44 19.69 -13.28 22.28
C PRO A 44 21.04 -13.56 21.63
N GLU A 45 21.06 -14.15 20.45
CA GLU A 45 22.27 -14.51 19.70
C GLU A 45 22.94 -13.31 19.02
N GLY A 46 22.37 -12.09 19.18
CA GLY A 46 22.87 -10.87 18.57
C GLY A 46 22.38 -10.61 17.14
N ASN A 47 21.58 -11.49 16.57
CA ASN A 47 20.95 -11.28 15.26
C ASN A 47 19.72 -10.38 15.36
N MET A 48 19.45 -9.64 14.30
CA MET A 48 18.24 -8.83 14.20
C MET A 48 17.15 -9.55 13.40
N GLN A 49 16.02 -9.79 14.05
CA GLN A 49 14.82 -10.33 13.39
C GLN A 49 13.99 -9.19 12.84
N PHE A 50 13.71 -9.20 11.53
CA PHE A 50 12.77 -8.28 10.91
C PHE A 50 11.32 -8.65 11.28
N LEU A 51 10.55 -7.66 11.75
CA LEU A 51 9.16 -7.85 12.20
C LEU A 51 8.15 -7.19 11.27
N GLY A 52 8.59 -6.47 10.23
CA GLY A 52 7.73 -5.75 9.32
C GLY A 52 8.01 -4.25 9.28
N ARG A 53 7.04 -3.48 8.80
CA ARG A 53 7.13 -2.01 8.71
C ARG A 53 6.07 -1.33 9.57
N LYS A 54 6.45 -0.16 10.11
CA LYS A 54 5.56 0.69 10.91
C LYS A 54 4.52 1.42 10.02
N ASP A 55 4.91 1.75 8.81
CA ASP A 55 4.18 2.63 7.87
C ASP A 55 3.32 1.88 6.86
N HIS A 56 3.11 0.57 7.06
CA HIS A 56 2.31 -0.29 6.16
C HIS A 56 2.73 -0.27 4.68
N GLN A 57 3.94 0.23 4.38
CA GLN A 57 4.49 0.14 3.03
C GLN A 57 4.68 -1.31 2.62
N VAL A 58 4.34 -1.59 1.38
CA VAL A 58 4.44 -2.94 0.81
C VAL A 58 5.24 -2.94 -0.48
N LYS A 59 5.75 -4.10 -0.85
CA LYS A 59 6.35 -4.31 -2.17
C LYS A 59 5.35 -5.05 -3.05
N ILE A 60 4.94 -4.42 -4.14
CA ILE A 60 4.07 -5.00 -5.16
C ILE A 60 4.87 -5.11 -6.44
N ARG A 61 5.12 -6.32 -6.91
CA ARG A 61 5.92 -6.58 -8.14
C ARG A 61 7.25 -5.80 -8.17
N GLY A 62 7.91 -5.66 -7.00
CA GLY A 62 9.17 -4.92 -6.85
C GLY A 62 9.03 -3.42 -6.60
N TYR A 63 7.87 -2.82 -6.84
CA TYR A 63 7.60 -1.41 -6.55
C TYR A 63 7.25 -1.20 -5.09
N ARG A 64 7.75 -0.09 -4.52
CA ARG A 64 7.41 0.34 -3.16
C ARG A 64 6.10 1.12 -3.21
N VAL A 65 5.06 0.62 -2.56
CA VAL A 65 3.70 1.17 -2.57
C VAL A 65 3.31 1.66 -1.18
N GLU A 66 2.84 2.90 -1.11
CA GLU A 66 2.24 3.52 0.07
C GLU A 66 0.73 3.26 0.03
N LEU A 67 0.22 2.36 0.87
CA LEU A 67 -1.21 2.02 0.88
C LEU A 67 -2.09 3.24 1.19
N GLY A 68 -1.63 4.12 2.09
CA GLY A 68 -2.35 5.35 2.44
C GLY A 68 -2.52 6.34 1.29
N GLU A 69 -1.65 6.32 0.27
CA GLU A 69 -1.81 7.14 -0.92
C GLU A 69 -3.01 6.67 -1.74
N ILE A 70 -3.17 5.36 -1.90
CA ILE A 70 -4.32 4.77 -2.60
C ILE A 70 -5.61 5.05 -1.81
N GLU A 71 -5.58 4.88 -0.49
CA GLU A 71 -6.72 5.19 0.40
C GLU A 71 -7.14 6.67 0.24
N SER A 72 -6.17 7.58 0.24
CA SER A 72 -6.42 9.01 0.07
C SER A 72 -7.04 9.35 -1.29
N GLN A 73 -6.63 8.67 -2.36
CA GLN A 73 -7.21 8.87 -3.67
C GLN A 73 -8.63 8.29 -3.77
N LEU A 74 -8.90 7.13 -3.17
CA LEU A 74 -10.25 6.57 -3.08
C LEU A 74 -11.22 7.51 -2.35
N LEU A 75 -10.77 8.14 -1.26
CA LEU A 75 -11.56 9.09 -0.48
C LEU A 75 -11.86 10.41 -1.22
N LYS A 76 -11.17 10.72 -2.31
CA LYS A 76 -11.51 11.86 -3.18
C LYS A 76 -12.73 11.58 -4.08
N CYS A 77 -13.10 10.32 -4.25
CA CYS A 77 -14.35 9.96 -4.91
C CYS A 77 -15.51 10.31 -3.98
N SER A 78 -16.39 11.23 -4.40
CA SER A 78 -17.49 11.76 -3.57
C SER A 78 -18.45 10.70 -3.04
N ALA A 79 -18.55 9.56 -3.73
CA ALA A 79 -19.42 8.46 -3.32
C ALA A 79 -18.75 7.55 -2.28
N VAL A 80 -17.45 7.70 -1.98
CA VAL A 80 -16.70 6.88 -1.02
C VAL A 80 -16.58 7.62 0.31
N SER A 81 -17.16 7.05 1.36
CA SER A 81 -17.13 7.62 2.72
C SER A 81 -16.03 7.03 3.59
N GLY A 82 -15.47 5.88 3.23
CA GLY A 82 -14.38 5.23 3.93
C GLY A 82 -13.62 4.30 3.00
N ALA A 83 -12.30 4.23 3.17
CA ALA A 83 -11.44 3.34 2.38
C ALA A 83 -10.30 2.76 3.22
N VAL A 84 -9.99 1.50 2.97
CA VAL A 84 -8.83 0.78 3.53
C VAL A 84 -8.23 -0.06 2.43
N VAL A 85 -6.92 -0.02 2.28
CA VAL A 85 -6.21 -0.85 1.31
C VAL A 85 -5.27 -1.81 2.02
N GLU A 86 -5.25 -3.05 1.58
CA GLU A 86 -4.35 -4.08 2.07
C GLU A 86 -3.58 -4.76 0.95
N ALA A 87 -2.35 -5.15 1.27
CA ALA A 87 -1.63 -6.10 0.45
C ALA A 87 -1.90 -7.52 0.96
N LYS A 88 -2.43 -8.34 0.10
CA LYS A 88 -2.68 -9.77 0.34
C LYS A 88 -1.76 -10.61 -0.53
N LYS A 89 -1.63 -11.89 -0.21
CA LYS A 89 -0.87 -12.85 -1.02
C LYS A 89 -1.81 -13.75 -1.78
N ASP A 90 -1.49 -13.98 -3.04
CA ASP A 90 -2.12 -15.02 -3.83
C ASP A 90 -1.60 -16.42 -3.46
N ASN A 91 -2.18 -17.45 -4.06
CA ASN A 91 -1.77 -18.85 -3.85
C ASN A 91 -0.31 -19.13 -4.27
N SER A 92 0.28 -18.28 -5.11
CA SER A 92 1.66 -18.35 -5.56
C SER A 92 2.63 -17.55 -4.67
N GLY A 93 2.10 -16.86 -3.63
CA GLY A 93 2.88 -16.04 -2.70
C GLY A 93 3.16 -14.62 -3.20
N ASN A 94 2.62 -14.20 -4.36
CA ASN A 94 2.78 -12.85 -4.87
C ASN A 94 1.84 -11.88 -4.14
N ASN A 95 2.35 -10.69 -3.87
CA ASN A 95 1.53 -9.65 -3.27
C ASN A 95 0.62 -8.99 -4.32
N TYR A 96 -0.64 -8.81 -3.95
CA TYR A 96 -1.62 -8.00 -4.69
C TYR A 96 -2.32 -7.01 -3.75
N LEU A 97 -2.93 -5.97 -4.33
CA LEU A 97 -3.67 -4.96 -3.58
C LEU A 97 -5.17 -5.28 -3.60
N CYS A 98 -5.79 -5.15 -2.42
CA CYS A 98 -7.23 -5.24 -2.23
C CYS A 98 -7.72 -3.95 -1.56
N ALA A 99 -8.65 -3.24 -2.20
CA ALA A 99 -9.30 -2.06 -1.65
C ALA A 99 -10.65 -2.42 -1.06
N TYR A 100 -10.86 -2.04 0.18
CA TYR A 100 -12.13 -2.10 0.89
C TYR A 100 -12.68 -0.69 0.99
N PHE A 101 -13.93 -0.49 0.64
CA PHE A 101 -14.53 0.84 0.66
C PHE A 101 -15.97 0.82 1.17
N VAL A 102 -16.39 1.95 1.72
CA VAL A 102 -17.76 2.19 2.16
C VAL A 102 -18.39 3.22 1.26
N SER A 103 -19.57 2.93 0.76
CA SER A 103 -20.37 3.84 -0.04
C SER A 103 -21.85 3.64 0.26
N ASN A 104 -22.63 4.72 0.21
CA ASN A 104 -24.09 4.65 0.34
C ASN A 104 -24.77 4.14 -0.94
N GLU A 105 -24.04 4.08 -2.03
CA GLU A 105 -24.48 3.61 -3.34
C GLU A 105 -23.71 2.36 -3.74
N SER A 106 -24.32 1.50 -4.55
CA SER A 106 -23.58 0.38 -5.15
C SER A 106 -22.65 0.95 -6.23
N LEU A 107 -21.35 0.90 -5.96
CA LEU A 107 -20.34 1.37 -6.89
C LEU A 107 -19.70 0.21 -7.63
N SER A 108 -19.66 0.34 -8.95
CA SER A 108 -18.90 -0.61 -9.77
C SER A 108 -17.40 -0.47 -9.51
N PRO A 109 -16.67 -1.59 -9.32
CA PRO A 109 -15.21 -1.61 -9.24
C PRO A 109 -14.53 -0.88 -10.41
N PHE A 110 -15.14 -0.90 -11.58
CA PHE A 110 -14.66 -0.21 -12.78
C PHE A 110 -14.56 1.31 -12.58
N VAL A 111 -15.57 1.95 -11.98
CA VAL A 111 -15.59 3.39 -11.72
C VAL A 111 -14.44 3.80 -10.78
N LEU A 112 -14.22 3.01 -9.72
CA LEU A 112 -13.12 3.27 -8.79
C LEU A 112 -11.75 3.06 -9.44
N LYS A 113 -11.63 2.03 -10.28
CA LYS A 113 -10.42 1.74 -11.03
C LYS A 113 -10.08 2.89 -12.00
N GLU A 114 -11.06 3.37 -12.78
CA GLU A 114 -10.87 4.54 -13.65
C GLU A 114 -10.48 5.80 -12.88
N HIS A 115 -11.12 6.03 -11.72
CA HIS A 115 -10.78 7.16 -10.87
C HIS A 115 -9.31 7.10 -10.42
N LEU A 116 -8.85 5.95 -9.94
CA LEU A 116 -7.48 5.76 -9.50
C LEU A 116 -6.46 5.84 -10.64
N GLN A 117 -6.80 5.32 -11.82
CA GLN A 117 -5.89 5.32 -12.98
C GLN A 117 -5.55 6.72 -13.50
N LYS A 118 -6.35 7.74 -13.19
CA LYS A 118 -6.07 9.14 -13.54
C LYS A 118 -4.93 9.74 -12.72
N GLU A 119 -4.75 9.26 -11.48
CA GLU A 119 -3.87 9.88 -10.50
C GLU A 119 -2.70 8.97 -10.08
N LEU A 120 -2.85 7.65 -10.24
CA LEU A 120 -1.90 6.67 -9.75
C LEU A 120 -1.32 5.81 -10.87
N PRO A 121 -0.05 5.39 -10.76
CA PRO A 121 0.55 4.45 -11.68
C PRO A 121 -0.10 3.06 -11.56
N SER A 122 -0.05 2.29 -12.63
CA SER A 122 -0.74 1.00 -12.76
C SER A 122 -0.42 -0.02 -11.66
N TYR A 123 0.81 -0.03 -11.14
CA TYR A 123 1.22 -0.94 -10.06
C TYR A 123 0.59 -0.60 -8.69
N MET A 124 -0.01 0.60 -8.54
CA MET A 124 -0.74 1.04 -7.35
C MET A 124 -2.26 0.81 -7.46
N ILE A 125 -2.75 0.35 -8.59
CA ILE A 125 -4.18 0.08 -8.78
C ILE A 125 -4.53 -1.26 -8.13
N PRO A 126 -5.51 -1.29 -7.19
CA PRO A 126 -5.95 -2.53 -6.58
C PRO A 126 -6.49 -3.53 -7.59
N SER A 127 -6.18 -4.82 -7.37
CA SER A 127 -6.71 -5.92 -8.18
C SER A 127 -8.14 -6.27 -7.79
N TYR A 128 -8.52 -5.97 -6.53
CA TYR A 128 -9.84 -6.27 -5.97
C TYR A 128 -10.40 -5.05 -5.27
N PHE A 129 -11.71 -4.84 -5.42
CA PHE A 129 -12.49 -3.83 -4.74
C PHE A 129 -13.65 -4.49 -4.03
N VAL A 130 -13.74 -4.32 -2.71
CA VAL A 130 -14.77 -4.92 -1.86
C VAL A 130 -15.55 -3.82 -1.17
N GLN A 131 -16.83 -3.72 -1.49
CA GLN A 131 -17.72 -2.79 -0.80
C GLN A 131 -18.13 -3.37 0.56
N LEU A 132 -18.05 -2.56 1.60
CA LEU A 132 -18.45 -2.89 2.96
C LEU A 132 -19.54 -1.94 3.42
N GLU A 133 -20.40 -2.40 4.34
CA GLU A 133 -21.34 -1.52 5.03
C GLU A 133 -20.62 -0.56 5.98
N SER A 134 -19.54 -1.02 6.62
CA SER A 134 -18.69 -0.22 7.49
C SER A 134 -17.28 -0.80 7.59
N ILE A 135 -16.30 0.06 7.82
CA ILE A 135 -14.92 -0.41 8.11
C ILE A 135 -14.89 -1.02 9.52
N PRO A 136 -14.49 -2.30 9.67
CA PRO A 136 -14.43 -2.93 10.97
C PRO A 136 -13.36 -2.27 11.86
N LEU A 137 -13.74 -1.96 13.10
CA LEU A 137 -12.84 -1.35 14.08
C LEU A 137 -12.58 -2.32 15.25
N THR A 138 -11.42 -2.18 15.86
CA THR A 138 -11.09 -2.81 17.14
C THR A 138 -11.78 -2.06 18.28
N SER A 139 -11.82 -2.64 19.49
CA SER A 139 -12.33 -1.99 20.71
C SER A 139 -11.66 -0.63 21.01
N ASN A 140 -10.46 -0.41 20.52
CA ASN A 140 -9.70 0.84 20.68
C ASN A 140 -9.89 1.83 19.51
N GLY A 141 -10.86 1.60 18.61
CA GLY A 141 -11.17 2.49 17.48
C GLY A 141 -10.17 2.43 16.32
N LYS A 142 -9.25 1.46 16.30
CA LYS A 142 -8.33 1.26 15.17
C LYS A 142 -8.96 0.30 14.15
N ILE A 143 -8.59 0.42 12.88
CA ILE A 143 -9.03 -0.50 11.82
C ILE A 143 -8.65 -1.93 12.18
N ASN A 144 -9.66 -2.81 12.22
CA ASN A 144 -9.47 -4.23 12.45
C ASN A 144 -9.24 -4.96 11.11
N ARG A 145 -7.99 -4.92 10.63
CA ARG A 145 -7.60 -5.53 9.35
C ARG A 145 -7.87 -7.03 9.29
N ARG A 146 -7.86 -7.73 10.44
CA ARG A 146 -8.15 -9.18 10.50
C ARG A 146 -9.62 -9.53 10.26
N ALA A 147 -10.51 -8.57 10.48
CA ALA A 147 -11.94 -8.75 10.25
C ALA A 147 -12.37 -8.37 8.83
N LEU A 148 -11.45 -7.91 7.98
CA LEU A 148 -11.74 -7.66 6.58
C LEU A 148 -11.97 -8.99 5.86
N PRO A 149 -13.03 -9.10 5.05
CA PRO A 149 -13.33 -10.35 4.34
C PRO A 149 -12.25 -10.66 3.30
N GLU A 150 -12.09 -11.95 3.00
CA GLU A 150 -11.30 -12.32 1.83
C GLU A 150 -12.01 -11.81 0.56
N PRO A 151 -11.27 -11.24 -0.40
CA PRO A 151 -11.87 -10.84 -1.65
C PRO A 151 -12.37 -12.11 -2.34
N THR A 152 -13.67 -12.32 -2.34
CA THR A 152 -14.31 -13.25 -3.26
C THR A 152 -14.01 -12.71 -4.65
N SER A 153 -13.59 -13.60 -5.57
CA SER A 153 -13.30 -13.26 -6.94
C SER A 153 -14.45 -12.39 -7.48
N ILE A 154 -14.27 -11.07 -7.41
CA ILE A 154 -15.11 -10.19 -8.19
C ILE A 154 -14.68 -10.50 -9.60
N GLU A 155 -15.60 -10.95 -10.40
CA GLU A 155 -15.48 -11.03 -11.83
C GLU A 155 -14.73 -9.77 -12.27
N VAL A 156 -13.44 -9.93 -12.55
CA VAL A 156 -12.79 -9.01 -13.46
C VAL A 156 -13.65 -9.22 -14.69
N ASP A 157 -14.47 -8.22 -15.01
CA ASP A 157 -15.24 -8.22 -16.23
C ASP A 157 -14.22 -8.43 -17.36
N ASP A 158 -14.06 -9.69 -17.75
CA ASP A 158 -13.23 -10.12 -18.88
C ASP A 158 -13.75 -9.54 -20.21
N SER A 159 -14.78 -8.69 -20.15
CA SER A 159 -15.34 -8.01 -21.31
C SER A 159 -14.37 -7.04 -21.98
N VAL A 160 -13.22 -6.74 -21.35
CA VAL A 160 -12.13 -5.96 -21.98
C VAL A 160 -11.07 -6.87 -22.61
N PHE A 161 -11.04 -8.14 -22.30
CA PHE A 161 -10.19 -9.09 -23.01
C PHE A 161 -10.86 -9.47 -24.33
N LYS A 162 -10.63 -8.68 -25.37
CA LYS A 162 -10.86 -9.16 -26.74
C LYS A 162 -9.85 -10.27 -27.01
N ALA A 163 -10.34 -11.51 -27.03
CA ALA A 163 -9.53 -12.61 -27.54
C ALA A 163 -8.97 -12.21 -28.92
N PRO A 164 -7.71 -12.57 -29.22
CA PRO A 164 -7.12 -12.29 -30.51
C PRO A 164 -8.05 -12.76 -31.61
N SER A 165 -8.46 -11.85 -32.49
CA SER A 165 -9.47 -12.09 -33.52
C SER A 165 -8.88 -12.20 -34.93
N THR A 166 -7.59 -11.91 -35.06
CA THR A 166 -6.89 -12.02 -36.35
C THR A 166 -5.75 -13.05 -36.27
N ASP A 167 -5.43 -13.67 -37.42
CA ASP A 167 -4.36 -14.67 -37.51
C ASP A 167 -2.97 -14.13 -37.08
N LEU A 168 -2.76 -12.83 -37.09
CA LEU A 168 -1.55 -12.17 -36.60
C LEU A 168 -1.55 -12.03 -35.07
N GLU A 169 -2.68 -11.74 -34.46
CA GLU A 169 -2.83 -11.65 -33.01
C GLU A 169 -2.74 -13.00 -32.31
N ILE A 170 -3.13 -14.08 -33.01
CA ILE A 170 -3.06 -15.47 -32.49
C ILE A 170 -1.63 -16.01 -32.51
N LYS A 171 -0.73 -15.44 -33.33
CA LYS A 171 0.67 -15.88 -33.50
C LYS A 171 1.68 -15.13 -32.62
N LEU A 172 1.27 -14.10 -31.91
CA LEU A 172 2.09 -13.36 -30.93
C LEU A 172 1.84 -13.85 -29.51
#